data_6a50e646096c4beab5a5f308ceb5ecba
#
_entry.id   6a50e646096c4beab5a5f308ceb5ecba
#
_cell.length_a   1.000
_cell.length_b   1.000
_cell.length_c   1.000
_cell.angle_alpha   90.00
_cell.angle_beta   90.00
_cell.angle_gamma   90.00
#
_symmetry.space_group_name_H-M   'P 1'
#
loop_
_entity.id
_entity.type
_entity.pdbx_description
1 polymer ?
#
loop_
_entity_poly.entity_id
_entity_poly.type
_entity_poly.pdbx_seq_one_letter_code
_entity_poly.pdbx_strand_id
1 'polypeptide(L)'
;MAWPVAFEEAKVMKLKAFILFLLVVFHLESATLKDLKEKENVFEAGLLLSGLDNGIHFLEPENDMQRHLLLGIHGGGSLGYEWVYPLSTLDSPSNLVTYFKWSPLVLNCLAEDTEFLINFLETQGQSYETISILGHSLGGVLLGKVLESVNTKVPIVAHIIASPLAGIAPTNKICEYQPPKAIQENIELYEWRTIKRLDGVFLALPFDPQVVDIKGSIATRLPETYKENKLGHNWSISWVADEISKR
;
A
#
# COMPACT_ATOMS: atom_id res chain seq x y z
N MET A 1 -4.45 -9.64 -69.82
CA MET A 1 -5.26 -9.80 -68.60
C MET A 1 -4.35 -10.38 -67.50
N ALA A 2 -3.78 -9.48 -66.66
CA ALA A 2 -2.95 -9.90 -65.53
C ALA A 2 -3.08 -8.84 -64.42
N TRP A 3 -4.19 -8.92 -63.67
CA TRP A 3 -4.37 -8.10 -62.46
C TRP A 3 -5.32 -8.85 -61.51
N PRO A 4 -4.82 -9.76 -60.71
CA PRO A 4 -5.30 -9.85 -59.34
C PRO A 4 -4.23 -10.19 -58.26
N VAL A 5 -2.98 -10.52 -58.62
CA VAL A 5 -2.00 -11.05 -57.63
C VAL A 5 -1.44 -9.92 -56.72
N ALA A 6 -1.27 -8.72 -57.24
CA ALA A 6 -0.71 -7.60 -56.44
C ALA A 6 -1.61 -7.09 -55.31
N PHE A 7 -2.93 -7.34 -55.38
CA PHE A 7 -3.88 -6.87 -54.34
C PHE A 7 -3.97 -7.80 -53.11
N GLU A 8 -3.67 -9.05 -53.27
CA GLU A 8 -3.67 -10.03 -52.19
C GLU A 8 -2.40 -9.93 -51.33
N GLU A 9 -1.25 -9.73 -51.96
CA GLU A 9 0.02 -9.54 -51.23
C GLU A 9 0.02 -8.27 -50.35
N ALA A 10 -0.58 -7.16 -50.82
CA ALA A 10 -0.72 -5.94 -50.05
C ALA A 10 -1.66 -6.09 -48.83
N LYS A 11 -2.69 -6.93 -48.91
CA LYS A 11 -3.59 -7.23 -47.79
C LYS A 11 -2.90 -8.10 -46.72
N VAL A 12 -2.14 -9.11 -47.13
CA VAL A 12 -1.40 -10.01 -46.24
C VAL A 12 -0.27 -9.24 -45.54
N MET A 13 0.39 -8.34 -46.23
CA MET A 13 1.45 -7.51 -45.66
C MET A 13 0.90 -6.49 -44.65
N LYS A 14 -0.25 -5.88 -44.90
CA LYS A 14 -0.94 -5.00 -43.95
C LYS A 14 -1.46 -5.76 -42.71
N LEU A 15 -1.95 -6.98 -42.91
CA LEU A 15 -2.41 -7.84 -41.80
C LEU A 15 -1.22 -8.32 -40.94
N LYS A 16 -0.08 -8.68 -41.53
CA LYS A 16 1.16 -9.04 -40.79
C LYS A 16 1.73 -7.85 -40.02
N ALA A 17 1.73 -6.64 -40.60
CA ALA A 17 2.15 -5.42 -39.92
C ALA A 17 1.21 -5.04 -38.76
N PHE A 18 -0.09 -5.26 -38.90
CA PHE A 18 -1.08 -5.01 -37.84
C PHE A 18 -0.97 -6.05 -36.71
N ILE A 19 -0.71 -7.32 -37.02
CA ILE A 19 -0.47 -8.37 -36.01
C ILE A 19 0.87 -8.15 -35.29
N LEU A 20 1.90 -7.67 -35.99
CA LEU A 20 3.18 -7.34 -35.36
C LEU A 20 3.09 -6.10 -34.44
N PHE A 21 2.19 -5.17 -34.75
CA PHE A 21 1.91 -4.00 -33.89
C PHE A 21 1.09 -4.36 -32.64
N LEU A 22 0.24 -5.41 -32.71
CA LEU A 22 -0.51 -5.95 -31.57
C LEU A 22 0.34 -6.85 -30.65
N LEU A 23 1.53 -7.25 -31.08
CA LEU A 23 2.47 -8.06 -30.27
C LEU A 23 3.55 -7.21 -29.57
N VAL A 24 3.50 -5.89 -29.66
CA VAL A 24 4.12 -5.02 -28.65
C VAL A 24 3.22 -5.10 -27.42
N VAL A 25 3.26 -6.23 -26.73
CA VAL A 25 2.87 -6.34 -25.34
C VAL A 25 3.75 -5.31 -24.65
N PHE A 26 3.19 -4.17 -24.28
CA PHE A 26 3.77 -3.35 -23.24
C PHE A 26 3.90 -4.29 -22.05
N HIS A 27 5.08 -4.83 -21.83
CA HIS A 27 5.47 -5.24 -20.51
C HIS A 27 5.39 -3.92 -19.71
N LEU A 28 4.29 -3.69 -19.01
CA LEU A 28 4.29 -2.79 -17.87
C LEU A 28 5.36 -3.38 -16.97
N GLU A 29 6.55 -2.78 -17.01
CA GLU A 29 7.63 -3.15 -16.12
C GLU A 29 7.07 -2.98 -14.71
N SER A 30 6.95 -4.08 -13.98
CA SER A 30 6.58 -4.04 -12.58
C SER A 30 7.64 -3.22 -11.88
N ALA A 31 7.27 -2.14 -11.18
CA ALA A 31 8.21 -1.37 -10.39
C ALA A 31 8.91 -2.31 -9.41
N THR A 32 10.25 -2.27 -9.37
CA THR A 32 11.03 -3.06 -8.40
C THR A 32 11.66 -2.15 -7.35
N LEU A 33 12.02 -2.70 -6.19
CA LEU A 33 12.76 -1.95 -5.17
C LEU A 33 14.07 -1.40 -5.73
N LYS A 34 14.71 -2.13 -6.65
CA LYS A 34 15.91 -1.68 -7.33
C LYS A 34 15.62 -0.41 -8.13
N ASP A 35 14.55 -0.40 -8.94
CA ASP A 35 14.15 0.77 -9.73
C ASP A 35 13.86 1.97 -8.84
N LEU A 36 13.19 1.75 -7.69
CA LEU A 36 12.91 2.81 -6.73
C LEU A 36 14.20 3.41 -6.14
N LYS A 37 15.20 2.57 -5.84
CA LYS A 37 16.48 2.99 -5.24
C LYS A 37 17.41 3.66 -6.26
N GLU A 38 17.32 3.31 -7.54
CA GLU A 38 18.16 3.85 -8.62
C GLU A 38 17.72 5.24 -9.10
N LYS A 39 16.50 5.69 -8.79
CA LYS A 39 16.05 7.03 -9.15
C LYS A 39 16.72 8.09 -8.26
N GLU A 40 17.34 9.08 -8.89
CA GLU A 40 17.94 10.23 -8.19
C GLU A 40 16.86 11.10 -7.50
N ASN A 41 15.68 11.18 -8.12
CA ASN A 41 14.55 11.96 -7.66
C ASN A 41 13.49 11.06 -7.02
N VAL A 42 13.20 11.27 -5.74
CA VAL A 42 12.20 10.49 -5.00
C VAL A 42 10.78 10.61 -5.58
N PHE A 43 10.44 11.72 -6.22
CA PHE A 43 9.14 11.88 -6.89
C PHE A 43 9.04 11.01 -8.14
N GLU A 44 10.13 10.89 -8.92
CA GLU A 44 10.16 9.98 -10.08
C GLU A 44 10.05 8.52 -9.63
N ALA A 45 10.73 8.13 -8.54
CA ALA A 45 10.55 6.82 -7.94
C ALA A 45 9.10 6.59 -7.49
N GLY A 46 8.48 7.59 -6.88
CA GLY A 46 7.08 7.54 -6.46
C GLY A 46 6.10 7.34 -7.62
N LEU A 47 6.38 7.95 -8.78
CA LEU A 47 5.55 7.78 -9.98
C LEU A 47 5.52 6.33 -10.47
N LEU A 48 6.58 5.54 -10.25
CA LEU A 48 6.58 4.10 -10.54
C LEU A 48 5.53 3.37 -9.70
N LEU A 49 5.45 3.67 -8.39
CA LEU A 49 4.45 3.08 -7.50
C LEU A 49 3.03 3.56 -7.79
N SER A 50 2.87 4.86 -8.06
CA SER A 50 1.54 5.43 -8.32
C SER A 50 0.98 5.03 -9.68
N GLY A 51 1.83 4.66 -10.63
CA GLY A 51 1.48 4.18 -11.97
C GLY A 51 1.12 2.70 -12.05
N LEU A 52 1.29 1.94 -10.97
CA LEU A 52 0.89 0.53 -10.92
C LEU A 52 -0.63 0.38 -11.04
N ASP A 53 -1.08 -0.72 -11.61
CA ASP A 53 -2.48 -1.13 -11.59
C ASP A 53 -2.94 -1.48 -10.16
N ASN A 54 -4.24 -1.50 -9.92
CA ASN A 54 -4.76 -1.93 -8.61
C ASN A 54 -4.43 -3.42 -8.37
N GLY A 55 -3.92 -3.73 -7.18
CA GLY A 55 -3.54 -5.08 -6.78
C GLY A 55 -2.29 -5.12 -5.89
N ILE A 56 -1.87 -6.33 -5.54
CA ILE A 56 -0.60 -6.57 -4.83
C ILE A 56 0.55 -6.62 -5.84
N HIS A 57 1.60 -5.87 -5.56
CA HIS A 57 2.83 -5.84 -6.35
C HIS A 57 4.00 -6.33 -5.51
N PHE A 58 4.63 -7.40 -5.96
CA PHE A 58 5.90 -7.89 -5.41
C PHE A 58 7.02 -7.02 -5.98
N LEU A 59 7.68 -6.25 -5.11
CA LEU A 59 8.69 -5.27 -5.56
C LEU A 59 10.08 -5.90 -5.75
N GLU A 60 10.18 -7.20 -5.57
CA GLU A 60 11.38 -7.98 -5.79
C GLU A 60 11.03 -9.44 -6.12
N PRO A 61 11.92 -10.18 -6.79
CA PRO A 61 11.72 -11.59 -7.04
C PRO A 61 11.70 -12.41 -5.74
N GLU A 62 10.74 -13.32 -5.61
CA GLU A 62 10.72 -14.28 -4.50
C GLU A 62 11.96 -15.18 -4.51
N ASN A 63 12.46 -15.50 -3.31
CA ASN A 63 13.53 -16.47 -3.10
C ASN A 63 13.37 -17.19 -1.76
N ASP A 64 14.08 -18.31 -1.59
CA ASP A 64 13.95 -19.21 -0.43
C ASP A 64 14.39 -18.59 0.91
N MET A 65 15.04 -17.43 0.93
CA MET A 65 15.43 -16.74 2.15
C MET A 65 14.32 -15.85 2.70
N GLN A 66 13.37 -15.44 1.88
CA GLN A 66 12.28 -14.52 2.23
C GLN A 66 11.16 -15.27 2.97
N ARG A 67 11.22 -15.24 4.28
CA ARG A 67 10.26 -15.90 5.17
C ARG A 67 9.18 -14.98 5.70
N HIS A 68 9.37 -13.67 5.55
CA HIS A 68 8.46 -12.65 6.06
C HIS A 68 7.90 -11.83 4.93
N LEU A 69 6.58 -11.61 4.93
CA LEU A 69 5.93 -10.71 4.01
C LEU A 69 5.89 -9.30 4.61
N LEU A 70 6.38 -8.30 3.88
CA LEU A 70 6.23 -6.88 4.21
C LEU A 70 5.26 -6.23 3.22
N LEU A 71 4.12 -5.76 3.69
CA LEU A 71 3.08 -5.16 2.86
C LEU A 71 2.86 -3.69 3.20
N GLY A 72 3.06 -2.79 2.22
CA GLY A 72 2.70 -1.38 2.31
C GLY A 72 1.33 -1.08 1.69
N ILE A 73 0.44 -0.38 2.41
CA ILE A 73 -0.89 0.05 1.95
C ILE A 73 -0.97 1.57 1.98
N HIS A 74 -1.05 2.19 0.80
CA HIS A 74 -1.01 3.64 0.68
C HIS A 74 -2.32 4.33 1.09
N GLY A 75 -2.24 5.64 1.35
CA GLY A 75 -3.37 6.50 1.68
C GLY A 75 -4.07 7.11 0.47
N GLY A 76 -5.10 7.91 0.74
CA GLY A 76 -5.79 8.69 -0.30
C GLY A 76 -4.88 9.75 -0.92
N GLY A 77 -4.91 9.88 -2.24
CA GLY A 77 -4.11 10.85 -2.98
C GLY A 77 -2.59 10.60 -2.93
N SER A 78 -2.17 9.39 -2.61
CA SER A 78 -0.76 8.99 -2.64
C SER A 78 -0.17 9.16 -4.05
N LEU A 79 1.02 9.75 -4.10
CA LEU A 79 1.85 9.83 -5.30
C LEU A 79 3.02 8.83 -5.25
N GLY A 80 3.06 7.96 -4.24
CA GLY A 80 4.04 6.89 -4.08
C GLY A 80 5.37 7.33 -3.46
N TYR A 81 5.79 8.59 -3.60
CA TYR A 81 7.10 9.05 -3.13
C TYR A 81 7.31 8.87 -1.62
N GLU A 82 6.25 8.96 -0.84
CA GLU A 82 6.26 8.78 0.62
C GLU A 82 6.55 7.33 1.02
N TRP A 83 6.42 6.37 0.11
CA TRP A 83 6.67 4.95 0.32
C TRP A 83 8.07 4.49 -0.09
N VAL A 84 8.78 5.26 -0.92
CA VAL A 84 10.11 4.87 -1.44
C VAL A 84 11.11 4.61 -0.30
N TYR A 85 11.24 5.56 0.61
CA TYR A 85 12.15 5.42 1.76
C TYR A 85 11.70 4.31 2.72
N PRO A 86 10.44 4.24 3.17
CA PRO A 86 9.98 3.18 4.08
C PRO A 86 10.19 1.77 3.54
N LEU A 87 9.78 1.50 2.30
CA LEU A 87 9.94 0.19 1.69
C LEU A 87 11.43 -0.18 1.54
N SER A 88 12.27 0.79 1.16
CA SER A 88 13.72 0.59 1.05
C SER A 88 14.42 0.38 2.40
N THR A 89 13.92 1.01 3.47
CA THR A 89 14.48 0.90 4.83
C THR A 89 14.15 -0.43 5.48
N LEU A 90 12.95 -0.95 5.20
CA LEU A 90 12.47 -2.22 5.75
C LEU A 90 12.81 -3.44 4.89
N ASP A 91 13.46 -3.20 3.75
CA ASP A 91 14.00 -4.27 2.92
C ASP A 91 15.12 -5.01 3.66
N SER A 92 15.03 -6.34 3.66
CA SER A 92 16.03 -7.23 4.22
C SER A 92 16.04 -8.57 3.46
N PRO A 93 17.12 -9.35 3.52
CA PRO A 93 17.16 -10.64 2.84
C PRO A 93 16.06 -11.63 3.25
N SER A 94 15.46 -11.45 4.41
CA SER A 94 14.37 -12.31 4.94
C SER A 94 12.97 -11.77 4.66
N ASN A 95 12.85 -10.53 4.17
CA ASN A 95 11.57 -9.90 3.85
C ASN A 95 11.29 -9.99 2.35
N LEU A 96 10.07 -10.31 1.96
CA LEU A 96 9.56 -10.05 0.63
C LEU A 96 8.74 -8.76 0.68
N VAL A 97 9.25 -7.73 0.03
CA VAL A 97 8.62 -6.40 0.04
C VAL A 97 7.52 -6.33 -1.01
N THR A 98 6.33 -5.99 -0.56
CA THR A 98 5.13 -5.86 -1.40
C THR A 98 4.44 -4.53 -1.19
N TYR A 99 3.68 -4.10 -2.19
CA TYR A 99 2.93 -2.86 -2.17
C TYR A 99 1.52 -3.09 -2.68
N PHE A 100 0.52 -2.68 -1.92
CA PHE A 100 -0.87 -2.72 -2.35
C PHE A 100 -1.26 -1.38 -2.97
N LYS A 101 -1.43 -1.41 -4.30
CA LYS A 101 -2.01 -0.30 -5.06
C LYS A 101 -3.51 -0.47 -5.12
N TRP A 102 -4.24 0.56 -4.74
CA TRP A 102 -5.69 0.55 -4.75
C TRP A 102 -6.25 1.94 -5.07
N SER A 103 -7.54 2.04 -5.39
CA SER A 103 -8.19 3.32 -5.67
C SER A 103 -8.96 3.79 -4.43
N PRO A 104 -8.48 4.83 -3.73
CA PRO A 104 -9.14 5.35 -2.54
C PRO A 104 -10.41 6.16 -2.83
N LEU A 105 -10.95 6.10 -4.06
CA LEU A 105 -12.26 6.63 -4.37
C LEU A 105 -13.32 5.72 -3.73
N VAL A 106 -13.77 6.10 -2.54
CA VAL A 106 -14.51 5.29 -1.56
C VAL A 106 -15.98 5.07 -1.97
N LEU A 107 -16.27 4.84 -3.24
CA LEU A 107 -17.64 4.59 -3.72
C LEU A 107 -18.19 3.24 -3.27
N ASN A 108 -17.30 2.24 -3.07
CA ASN A 108 -17.62 0.91 -2.57
C ASN A 108 -17.40 0.73 -1.06
N CYS A 109 -17.17 1.84 -0.33
CA CYS A 109 -16.91 1.82 1.11
C CYS A 109 -15.79 0.88 1.56
N LEU A 110 -14.76 0.71 0.74
CA LEU A 110 -13.60 -0.16 0.93
C LEU A 110 -13.95 -1.67 0.93
N ALA A 111 -15.16 -2.06 0.57
CA ALA A 111 -15.60 -3.46 0.70
C ALA A 111 -14.78 -4.40 -0.19
N GLU A 112 -14.63 -4.07 -1.48
CA GLU A 112 -13.89 -4.89 -2.45
C GLU A 112 -12.40 -4.98 -2.09
N ASP A 113 -11.78 -3.86 -1.71
CA ASP A 113 -10.36 -3.82 -1.32
C ASP A 113 -10.12 -4.59 -0.01
N THR A 114 -11.07 -4.52 0.92
CA THR A 114 -11.04 -5.29 2.17
C THR A 114 -11.11 -6.79 1.89
N GLU A 115 -12.07 -7.23 1.08
CA GLU A 115 -12.23 -8.64 0.71
C GLU A 115 -11.01 -9.16 -0.07
N PHE A 116 -10.49 -8.37 -0.99
CA PHE A 116 -9.29 -8.69 -1.74
C PHE A 116 -8.08 -8.93 -0.82
N LEU A 117 -7.82 -8.02 0.12
CA LEU A 117 -6.71 -8.16 1.08
C LEU A 117 -6.90 -9.33 2.03
N ILE A 118 -8.11 -9.56 2.54
CA ILE A 118 -8.42 -10.73 3.37
C ILE A 118 -8.10 -12.01 2.60
N ASN A 119 -8.62 -12.16 1.39
CA ASN A 119 -8.36 -13.34 0.56
C ASN A 119 -6.87 -13.53 0.28
N PHE A 120 -6.13 -12.46 -0.01
CA PHE A 120 -4.68 -12.53 -0.20
C PHE A 120 -3.96 -13.03 1.06
N LEU A 121 -4.28 -12.50 2.22
CA LEU A 121 -3.64 -12.88 3.49
C LEU A 121 -4.00 -14.32 3.91
N GLU A 122 -5.23 -14.75 3.66
CA GLU A 122 -5.73 -16.10 3.99
C GLU A 122 -5.26 -17.19 3.02
N THR A 123 -4.81 -16.81 1.83
CA THR A 123 -4.32 -17.74 0.81
C THR A 123 -2.80 -17.63 0.66
N GLN A 124 -2.30 -16.62 -0.03
CA GLN A 124 -0.88 -16.46 -0.33
C GLN A 124 -0.06 -16.11 0.93
N GLY A 125 -0.64 -15.33 1.85
CA GLY A 125 0.00 -14.98 3.13
C GLY A 125 0.38 -16.19 3.98
N GLN A 126 -0.28 -17.34 3.79
CA GLN A 126 0.02 -18.58 4.55
C GLN A 126 1.41 -19.19 4.22
N SER A 127 2.06 -18.74 3.16
CA SER A 127 3.39 -19.20 2.77
C SER A 127 4.53 -18.58 3.61
N TYR A 128 4.22 -17.56 4.42
CA TYR A 128 5.21 -16.84 5.22
C TYR A 128 5.13 -17.19 6.71
N GLU A 129 6.26 -17.01 7.42
CA GLU A 129 6.33 -17.24 8.87
C GLU A 129 5.68 -16.09 9.64
N THR A 130 5.77 -14.86 9.13
CA THR A 130 5.11 -13.66 9.68
C THR A 130 4.73 -12.69 8.57
N ILE A 131 3.73 -11.86 8.85
CA ILE A 131 3.30 -10.81 7.94
C ILE A 131 3.38 -9.46 8.68
N SER A 132 4.17 -8.54 8.14
CA SER A 132 4.23 -7.15 8.60
C SER A 132 3.45 -6.26 7.64
N ILE A 133 2.46 -5.52 8.14
CA ILE A 133 1.60 -4.69 7.30
C ILE A 133 1.65 -3.24 7.79
N LEU A 134 1.97 -2.31 6.90
CA LEU A 134 1.95 -0.89 7.16
C LEU A 134 0.79 -0.24 6.40
N GLY A 135 -0.18 0.33 7.09
CA GLY A 135 -1.29 1.08 6.50
C GLY A 135 -1.19 2.58 6.84
N HIS A 136 -1.08 3.44 5.83
CA HIS A 136 -0.98 4.88 6.02
C HIS A 136 -2.30 5.60 5.69
N SER A 137 -2.71 6.54 6.53
CA SER A 137 -3.87 7.38 6.27
C SER A 137 -5.13 6.54 6.00
N LEU A 138 -5.80 6.69 4.85
CA LEU A 138 -6.94 5.84 4.46
C LEU A 138 -6.54 4.37 4.29
N GLY A 139 -5.27 4.06 3.93
CA GLY A 139 -4.76 2.69 3.94
C GLY A 139 -4.75 2.06 5.33
N GLY A 140 -4.61 2.85 6.38
CA GLY A 140 -4.76 2.39 7.76
C GLY A 140 -6.23 2.14 8.15
N VAL A 141 -7.18 2.90 7.59
CA VAL A 141 -8.62 2.60 7.76
C VAL A 141 -8.96 1.28 7.08
N LEU A 142 -8.47 1.07 5.86
CA LEU A 142 -8.64 -0.20 5.14
C LEU A 142 -8.03 -1.36 5.92
N LEU A 143 -6.78 -1.20 6.39
CA LEU A 143 -6.12 -2.22 7.23
C LEU A 143 -6.93 -2.53 8.49
N GLY A 144 -7.45 -1.53 9.18
CA GLY A 144 -8.32 -1.72 10.35
C GLY A 144 -9.51 -2.64 10.05
N LYS A 145 -10.19 -2.45 8.91
CA LYS A 145 -11.29 -3.33 8.47
C LYS A 145 -10.82 -4.75 8.16
N VAL A 146 -9.66 -4.90 7.54
CA VAL A 146 -9.05 -6.22 7.26
C VAL A 146 -8.77 -6.97 8.56
N LEU A 147 -8.16 -6.30 9.56
CA LEU A 147 -7.78 -6.92 10.83
C LEU A 147 -8.98 -7.36 11.69
N GLU A 148 -10.16 -6.78 11.49
CA GLU A 148 -11.39 -7.24 12.16
C GLU A 148 -11.88 -8.60 11.64
N SER A 149 -11.59 -8.95 10.39
CA SER A 149 -12.24 -10.07 9.70
C SER A 149 -11.28 -11.15 9.20
N VAL A 150 -9.98 -10.84 9.04
CA VAL A 150 -9.00 -11.80 8.53
C VAL A 150 -8.86 -13.01 9.46
N ASN A 151 -8.92 -14.22 8.88
CA ASN A 151 -8.78 -15.47 9.61
C ASN A 151 -7.52 -16.21 9.15
N THR A 152 -6.38 -15.90 9.75
CA THR A 152 -5.09 -16.51 9.43
C THR A 152 -4.44 -17.08 10.70
N LYS A 153 -3.61 -18.13 10.54
CA LYS A 153 -2.77 -18.66 11.61
C LYS A 153 -1.39 -17.99 11.63
N VAL A 154 -1.02 -17.32 10.56
CA VAL A 154 0.25 -16.62 10.48
C VAL A 154 0.19 -15.37 11.36
N PRO A 155 1.17 -15.16 12.25
CA PRO A 155 1.24 -13.95 13.07
C PRO A 155 1.30 -12.68 12.17
N ILE A 156 0.47 -11.69 12.50
CA ILE A 156 0.45 -10.39 11.82
C ILE A 156 0.98 -9.32 12.79
N VAL A 157 1.96 -8.55 12.32
CA VAL A 157 2.39 -7.30 12.97
C VAL A 157 1.88 -6.13 12.12
N ALA A 158 0.87 -5.45 12.63
CA ALA A 158 0.19 -4.38 11.91
C ALA A 158 0.60 -2.99 12.43
N HIS A 159 0.92 -2.08 11.52
CA HIS A 159 1.26 -0.71 11.80
C HIS A 159 0.26 0.23 11.10
N ILE A 160 -0.62 0.85 11.87
CA ILE A 160 -1.55 1.86 11.37
C ILE A 160 -0.94 3.25 11.64
N ILE A 161 -0.67 4.01 10.57
CA ILE A 161 0.15 5.21 10.62
C ILE A 161 -0.65 6.42 10.16
N ALA A 162 -0.73 7.48 10.98
CA ALA A 162 -1.42 8.74 10.68
C ALA A 162 -2.81 8.51 10.07
N SER A 163 -3.57 7.58 10.63
CA SER A 163 -4.82 7.11 10.04
C SER A 163 -6.05 7.71 10.74
N PRO A 164 -7.07 8.14 10.00
CA PRO A 164 -8.31 8.67 10.56
C PRO A 164 -9.25 7.53 11.01
N LEU A 165 -8.82 6.70 11.93
CA LEU A 165 -9.55 5.52 12.41
C LEU A 165 -10.90 5.84 13.08
N ALA A 166 -11.08 7.05 13.64
CA ALA A 166 -12.38 7.50 14.12
C ALA A 166 -13.35 7.86 12.97
N GLY A 167 -12.83 7.82 11.74
CA GLY A 167 -13.53 8.21 10.53
C GLY A 167 -13.57 9.72 10.29
N ILE A 168 -13.96 10.11 9.10
CA ILE A 168 -14.14 11.50 8.66
C ILE A 168 -15.51 11.66 8.00
N ALA A 169 -16.25 12.71 8.39
CA ALA A 169 -17.48 13.07 7.66
C ALA A 169 -17.13 13.55 6.23
N PRO A 170 -17.93 13.25 5.19
CA PRO A 170 -19.21 12.52 5.24
C PRO A 170 -19.08 10.98 5.15
N THR A 171 -17.87 10.43 4.98
CA THR A 171 -17.61 8.99 4.73
C THR A 171 -18.26 8.09 5.79
N ASN A 172 -18.19 8.49 7.08
CA ASN A 172 -18.81 7.73 8.17
C ASN A 172 -20.29 7.52 7.97
N LYS A 173 -21.01 8.54 7.46
CA LYS A 173 -22.45 8.45 7.25
C LYS A 173 -22.81 7.66 5.99
N ILE A 174 -22.02 7.80 4.92
CA ILE A 174 -22.29 7.14 3.64
C ILE A 174 -21.99 5.64 3.75
N CYS A 175 -20.91 5.31 4.44
CA CYS A 175 -20.41 3.94 4.53
C CYS A 175 -20.75 3.25 5.85
N GLU A 176 -21.50 3.89 6.74
CA GLU A 176 -21.81 3.35 8.08
C GLU A 176 -20.55 2.87 8.82
N TYR A 177 -19.40 3.54 8.55
CA TYR A 177 -18.11 3.15 9.07
C TYR A 177 -18.10 3.20 10.60
N GLN A 178 -17.62 2.14 11.20
CA GLN A 178 -17.30 2.05 12.63
C GLN A 178 -15.81 1.77 12.79
N PRO A 179 -15.14 2.42 13.73
CA PRO A 179 -13.75 2.10 14.06
C PRO A 179 -13.65 0.67 14.64
N PRO A 180 -12.54 -0.03 14.40
CA PRO A 180 -12.29 -1.33 15.03
C PRO A 180 -12.27 -1.21 16.55
N LYS A 181 -12.82 -2.20 17.26
CA LYS A 181 -12.95 -2.20 18.73
C LYS A 181 -11.94 -3.11 19.42
N ALA A 182 -11.52 -4.14 18.74
CA ALA A 182 -10.56 -5.12 19.24
C ALA A 182 -9.86 -5.79 18.06
N ILE A 183 -8.73 -6.43 18.34
CA ILE A 183 -7.95 -7.23 17.39
C ILE A 183 -7.96 -8.70 17.83
N GLN A 184 -7.65 -9.60 16.88
CA GLN A 184 -7.51 -11.03 17.14
C GLN A 184 -6.21 -11.34 17.88
N GLU A 185 -6.14 -12.49 18.59
CA GLU A 185 -5.02 -12.86 19.45
C GLU A 185 -3.68 -13.03 18.72
N ASN A 186 -3.70 -13.39 17.43
CA ASN A 186 -2.51 -13.55 16.60
C ASN A 186 -2.06 -12.26 15.88
N ILE A 187 -2.64 -11.13 16.23
CA ILE A 187 -2.34 -9.81 15.64
C ILE A 187 -1.74 -8.92 16.71
N GLU A 188 -0.57 -8.37 16.43
CA GLU A 188 0.04 -7.30 17.20
C GLU A 188 -0.21 -5.97 16.46
N LEU A 189 -0.96 -5.03 17.05
CA LEU A 189 -1.34 -3.77 16.42
C LEU A 189 -0.65 -2.58 17.08
N TYR A 190 0.10 -1.82 16.27
CA TYR A 190 0.69 -0.54 16.61
C TYR A 190 -0.05 0.60 15.91
N GLU A 191 -0.50 1.57 16.69
CA GLU A 191 -1.08 2.81 16.18
C GLU A 191 -0.08 3.95 16.34
N TRP A 192 0.38 4.51 15.23
CA TRP A 192 1.35 5.60 15.16
C TRP A 192 0.63 6.90 14.82
N ARG A 193 0.36 7.71 15.83
CA ARG A 193 -0.50 8.89 15.74
C ARG A 193 0.34 10.15 15.61
N THR A 194 0.24 10.89 14.50
CA THR A 194 0.86 12.22 14.34
C THR A 194 0.25 13.23 15.30
N ILE A 195 0.98 14.30 15.61
CA ILE A 195 0.41 15.41 16.35
C ILE A 195 -0.53 16.19 15.44
N LYS A 196 -1.83 16.17 15.72
CA LYS A 196 -2.87 16.76 14.87
C LYS A 196 -2.55 18.18 14.37
N ARG A 197 -2.05 19.07 15.25
CA ARG A 197 -1.71 20.45 14.87
C ARG A 197 -0.53 20.57 13.90
N LEU A 198 0.27 19.53 13.76
CA LEU A 198 1.42 19.44 12.85
C LEU A 198 1.11 18.62 11.59
N ASP A 199 0.00 17.91 11.58
CA ASP A 199 -0.45 17.08 10.46
C ASP A 199 -1.34 17.92 9.52
N GLY A 200 -0.84 18.17 8.32
CA GLY A 200 -1.52 19.03 7.34
C GLY A 200 -2.90 18.51 6.90
N VAL A 201 -3.12 17.19 7.00
CA VAL A 201 -4.40 16.57 6.63
C VAL A 201 -5.43 16.72 7.74
N PHE A 202 -5.02 16.65 9.01
CA PHE A 202 -5.91 16.66 10.16
C PHE A 202 -6.04 18.02 10.85
N LEU A 203 -5.16 18.97 10.52
CA LEU A 203 -5.08 20.28 11.17
C LEU A 203 -6.43 20.98 11.28
N ALA A 204 -7.20 21.03 10.19
CA ALA A 204 -8.47 21.75 10.10
C ALA A 204 -9.66 21.00 10.71
N LEU A 205 -9.51 19.73 11.09
CA LEU A 205 -10.61 18.96 11.67
C LEU A 205 -10.92 19.41 13.10
N PRO A 206 -12.18 19.39 13.54
CA PRO A 206 -12.57 19.83 14.90
C PRO A 206 -12.09 18.86 16.00
N PHE A 207 -11.74 17.63 15.64
CA PHE A 207 -11.24 16.59 16.56
C PHE A 207 -10.03 15.88 15.95
N ASP A 208 -9.33 15.07 16.75
CA ASP A 208 -8.23 14.23 16.25
C ASP A 208 -8.81 12.89 15.75
N PRO A 209 -8.88 12.65 14.42
CA PRO A 209 -9.51 11.47 13.87
C PRO A 209 -8.69 10.19 14.07
N GLN A 210 -7.45 10.31 14.56
CA GLN A 210 -6.58 9.16 14.85
C GLN A 210 -6.92 8.51 16.19
N VAL A 211 -7.64 9.22 17.08
CA VAL A 211 -7.86 8.76 18.44
C VAL A 211 -9.07 7.84 18.49
N VAL A 212 -8.80 6.57 18.67
CA VAL A 212 -9.76 5.49 18.91
C VAL A 212 -9.26 4.64 20.09
N ASP A 213 -10.16 3.88 20.69
CA ASP A 213 -9.83 2.88 21.72
C ASP A 213 -10.00 1.49 21.11
N ILE A 214 -8.89 0.85 20.76
CA ILE A 214 -8.86 -0.51 20.23
C ILE A 214 -8.23 -1.42 21.26
N LYS A 215 -9.03 -2.32 21.81
CA LYS A 215 -8.54 -3.27 22.83
C LYS A 215 -7.40 -4.13 22.25
N GLY A 216 -6.24 -4.08 22.90
CA GLY A 216 -5.05 -4.85 22.51
C GLY A 216 -4.08 -4.09 21.60
N SER A 217 -4.40 -2.88 21.14
CA SER A 217 -3.45 -2.06 20.38
C SER A 217 -2.46 -1.32 21.27
N ILE A 218 -1.31 -0.97 20.68
CA ILE A 218 -0.26 -0.15 21.30
C ILE A 218 -0.23 1.20 20.57
N ALA A 219 -0.80 2.24 21.18
CA ALA A 219 -0.85 3.57 20.59
C ALA A 219 0.35 4.44 21.01
N THR A 220 1.03 4.99 20.03
CA THR A 220 2.18 5.89 20.21
C THR A 220 1.93 7.21 19.52
N ARG A 221 2.11 8.34 20.26
CA ARG A 221 2.13 9.67 19.68
C ARG A 221 3.54 9.97 19.14
N LEU A 222 3.62 10.33 17.87
CA LEU A 222 4.88 10.64 17.21
C LEU A 222 5.47 11.97 17.73
N PRO A 223 6.81 12.16 17.64
CA PRO A 223 7.46 13.41 18.04
C PRO A 223 7.08 14.57 17.11
N GLU A 224 7.44 15.79 17.51
CA GLU A 224 7.16 17.00 16.71
C GLU A 224 8.02 17.10 15.46
N THR A 225 9.23 16.55 15.53
CA THR A 225 10.24 16.67 14.48
C THR A 225 10.88 15.33 14.16
N TYR A 226 11.34 15.21 12.91
CA TYR A 226 12.11 14.08 12.40
C TYR A 226 13.13 14.59 11.37
N LYS A 227 14.41 14.25 11.56
CA LYS A 227 15.53 14.73 10.70
C LYS A 227 15.42 16.25 10.45
N GLU A 228 15.28 17.01 11.54
CA GLU A 228 15.16 18.49 11.58
C GLU A 228 13.91 19.08 10.90
N ASN A 229 13.05 18.23 10.35
CA ASN A 229 11.81 18.66 9.73
C ASN A 229 10.61 18.44 10.66
N LYS A 230 9.54 19.21 10.44
CA LYS A 230 8.25 18.98 11.09
C LYS A 230 7.73 17.58 10.71
N LEU A 231 7.47 16.74 11.70
CA LEU A 231 6.90 15.42 11.49
C LEU A 231 5.39 15.53 11.24
N GLY A 232 5.05 15.65 9.98
CA GLY A 232 3.66 15.71 9.50
C GLY A 232 3.19 14.40 8.91
N HIS A 233 2.09 14.46 8.13
CA HIS A 233 1.35 13.31 7.63
C HIS A 233 2.24 12.29 6.91
N ASN A 234 2.88 12.69 5.80
CA ASN A 234 3.67 11.76 4.98
C ASN A 234 5.03 11.36 5.62
N TRP A 235 5.65 12.26 6.39
CA TRP A 235 6.90 11.96 7.09
C TRP A 235 6.73 10.90 8.19
N SER A 236 5.50 10.69 8.66
CA SER A 236 5.19 9.69 9.68
C SER A 236 5.57 8.28 9.25
N ILE A 237 5.40 7.92 7.97
CA ILE A 237 5.74 6.59 7.47
C ILE A 237 7.24 6.35 7.56
N SER A 238 8.05 7.34 7.15
CA SER A 238 9.51 7.25 7.20
C SER A 238 10.04 7.14 8.64
N TRP A 239 9.45 7.90 9.56
CA TRP A 239 9.79 7.81 10.98
C TRP A 239 9.47 6.42 11.55
N VAL A 240 8.28 5.90 11.23
CA VAL A 240 7.85 4.55 11.68
C VAL A 240 8.74 3.47 11.09
N ALA A 241 9.15 3.58 9.83
CA ALA A 241 10.08 2.63 9.22
C ALA A 241 11.43 2.61 9.97
N ASP A 242 11.98 3.78 10.35
CA ASP A 242 13.18 3.85 11.17
C ASP A 242 12.99 3.21 12.56
N GLU A 243 11.82 3.32 13.18
CA GLU A 243 11.53 2.70 14.48
C GLU A 243 11.38 1.17 14.37
N ILE A 244 10.75 0.69 13.30
CA ILE A 244 10.63 -0.75 13.04
C ILE A 244 12.01 -1.37 12.77
N SER A 245 12.85 -0.71 11.97
CA SER A 245 14.18 -1.22 11.60
C SER A 245 15.18 -1.34 12.76
N LYS A 246 14.87 -0.76 13.93
CA LYS A 246 15.69 -0.86 15.16
C LYS A 246 15.33 -2.07 16.02
N ARG A 247 14.23 -2.74 15.73
CA ARG A 247 13.71 -3.89 16.50
C ARG A 247 14.25 -5.22 15.97
#